data_e1d5a3519a52ca73b6d15a14a43cb49f
#
_entry.id   e1d5a3519a52ca73b6d15a14a43cb49f
#
_cell.length_a   1.000
_cell.length_b   1.000
_cell.length_c   1.000
_cell.angle_alpha   90.00
_cell.angle_beta   90.00
_cell.angle_gamma   90.00
#
_symmetry.space_group_name_H-M   'P 1'
#
loop_
_entity.id
_entity.type
_entity.pdbx_description
1 polymer ?
#
loop_
_entity_poly.entity_id
_entity_poly.type
_entity_poly.pdbx_seq_one_letter_code
_entity_poly.pdbx_strand_id
1 'polypeptide(L)'
;MKIVALLPHVEVFGGVRRYIEIGNELVKRGHHYVLFHPEGKPPGWLAFQGSVRSFDSLDNEEFDVGLCSEYSILPQFDRLRARSKFFYFVLEGHKMEKAVAGRNYYFLGNSEGICRRLERKHKIRCLKAAGGINPEIFHPVESRPPRDTLNILCYGRIYKRRKGIRYAICAVERLYREFPKLRLVLFDTRIGRDLRDPRPMIKTRMPFDFHLDLAQDRMAWLFSQADVFVSPELRAGWSNTSAEAMACGVPVVCTPSGTRDFAFHNQTALVVPLAIPFLLRRRIRQLILDPGLRERLAEAGYRQIQKFTWSFLADRLVEIFKGST
;
A
#
# COMPACT_ATOMS: atom_id res chain seq x y z
N MET A 1 -19.12 -18.66 -3.82
CA MET A 1 -19.71 -17.73 -2.81
C MET A 1 -20.16 -16.45 -3.50
N LYS A 2 -21.21 -15.85 -2.96
CA LYS A 2 -21.67 -14.51 -3.36
C LYS A 2 -21.12 -13.48 -2.35
N ILE A 3 -20.17 -12.69 -2.79
CA ILE A 3 -19.37 -11.78 -1.94
C ILE A 3 -19.68 -10.34 -2.32
N VAL A 4 -19.87 -9.50 -1.33
CA VAL A 4 -20.13 -8.07 -1.55
C VAL A 4 -19.12 -7.21 -0.78
N ALA A 5 -18.68 -6.13 -1.41
CA ALA A 5 -17.90 -5.10 -0.74
C ALA A 5 -18.59 -3.74 -0.83
N LEU A 6 -18.64 -3.02 0.27
CA LEU A 6 -19.18 -1.67 0.35
C LEU A 6 -18.04 -0.66 0.39
N LEU A 7 -18.09 0.34 -0.49
CA LEU A 7 -17.13 1.43 -0.59
C LEU A 7 -17.84 2.78 -0.58
N PRO A 8 -17.26 3.85 -0.01
CA PRO A 8 -17.84 5.19 -0.07
C PRO A 8 -17.72 5.83 -1.46
N HIS A 9 -16.79 5.37 -2.28
CA HIS A 9 -16.51 5.81 -3.65
C HIS A 9 -15.60 4.80 -4.36
N VAL A 10 -15.47 4.93 -5.68
CA VAL A 10 -14.53 4.12 -6.51
C VAL A 10 -13.43 4.96 -7.17
N GLU A 11 -13.13 6.15 -6.64
CA GLU A 11 -12.04 7.00 -7.09
C GLU A 11 -10.65 6.37 -6.87
N VAL A 12 -9.62 6.93 -7.53
CA VAL A 12 -8.22 6.49 -7.38
C VAL A 12 -7.77 6.58 -5.94
N PHE A 13 -7.70 5.46 -5.25
CA PHE A 13 -7.28 5.35 -3.86
C PHE A 13 -6.74 3.95 -3.55
N GLY A 14 -5.67 3.85 -2.76
CA GLY A 14 -5.05 2.56 -2.45
C GLY A 14 -5.99 1.55 -1.74
N GLY A 15 -6.92 2.04 -0.92
CA GLY A 15 -7.97 1.21 -0.31
C GLY A 15 -8.97 0.69 -1.35
N VAL A 16 -9.41 1.55 -2.27
CA VAL A 16 -10.33 1.17 -3.36
C VAL A 16 -9.67 0.15 -4.29
N ARG A 17 -8.40 0.40 -4.68
CA ARG A 17 -7.61 -0.56 -5.49
C ARG A 17 -7.62 -1.96 -4.88
N ARG A 18 -7.45 -2.06 -3.56
CA ARG A 18 -7.47 -3.35 -2.86
C ARG A 18 -8.76 -4.13 -3.12
N TYR A 19 -9.91 -3.47 -3.06
CA TYR A 19 -11.20 -4.13 -3.29
C TYR A 19 -11.43 -4.51 -4.75
N ILE A 20 -10.95 -3.72 -5.69
CA ILE A 20 -11.01 -4.02 -7.12
C ILE A 20 -10.14 -5.25 -7.44
N GLU A 21 -8.88 -5.24 -7.00
CA GLU A 21 -7.92 -6.32 -7.27
C GLU A 21 -8.34 -7.64 -6.58
N ILE A 22 -8.77 -7.58 -5.31
CA ILE A 22 -9.34 -8.74 -4.61
C ILE A 22 -10.57 -9.26 -5.36
N GLY A 23 -11.45 -8.37 -5.79
CA GLY A 23 -12.66 -8.73 -6.54
C GLY A 23 -12.33 -9.43 -7.85
N ASN A 24 -11.39 -8.90 -8.62
CA ASN A 24 -10.92 -9.53 -9.87
C ASN A 24 -10.38 -10.95 -9.61
N GLU A 25 -9.56 -11.10 -8.57
CA GLU A 25 -9.01 -12.41 -8.21
C GLU A 25 -10.08 -13.41 -7.71
N LEU A 26 -11.10 -12.93 -7.00
CA LEU A 26 -12.21 -13.75 -6.56
C LEU A 26 -13.13 -14.18 -7.73
N VAL A 27 -13.36 -13.27 -8.70
CA VAL A 27 -14.10 -13.59 -9.93
C VAL A 27 -13.36 -14.65 -10.76
N LYS A 28 -12.04 -14.55 -10.93
CA LYS A 28 -11.21 -15.58 -11.59
C LYS A 28 -11.34 -16.96 -10.94
N ARG A 29 -11.65 -17.02 -9.64
CA ARG A 29 -11.89 -18.26 -8.87
C ARG A 29 -13.34 -18.75 -8.90
N GLY A 30 -14.18 -18.15 -9.76
CA GLY A 30 -15.58 -18.52 -9.92
C GLY A 30 -16.50 -18.01 -8.80
N HIS A 31 -16.09 -17.01 -8.01
CA HIS A 31 -16.94 -16.36 -7.04
C HIS A 31 -17.71 -15.19 -7.69
N HIS A 32 -18.94 -14.97 -7.26
CA HIS A 32 -19.71 -13.79 -7.64
C HIS A 32 -19.33 -12.63 -6.72
N TYR A 33 -18.71 -11.57 -7.26
CA TYR A 33 -18.25 -10.43 -6.49
C TYR A 33 -18.93 -9.13 -6.94
N VAL A 34 -19.51 -8.41 -5.99
CA VAL A 34 -20.24 -7.15 -6.22
C VAL A 34 -19.63 -6.01 -5.41
N LEU A 35 -19.39 -4.88 -6.03
CA LEU A 35 -19.06 -3.63 -5.36
C LEU A 35 -20.31 -2.76 -5.25
N PHE A 36 -20.60 -2.29 -4.04
CA PHE A 36 -21.62 -1.27 -3.81
C PHE A 36 -20.99 0.05 -3.40
N HIS A 37 -21.42 1.14 -4.02
CA HIS A 37 -21.12 2.50 -3.61
C HIS A 37 -22.26 3.46 -4.03
N PRO A 38 -22.30 4.72 -3.54
CA PRO A 38 -23.46 5.59 -3.76
C PRO A 38 -23.89 5.78 -5.20
N GLU A 39 -22.92 5.89 -6.14
CA GLU A 39 -23.23 6.18 -7.54
C GLU A 39 -23.51 4.92 -8.40
N GLY A 40 -23.04 3.76 -7.98
CA GLY A 40 -23.21 2.49 -8.74
C GLY A 40 -22.46 2.43 -10.08
N LYS A 41 -21.47 3.31 -10.31
CA LYS A 41 -20.68 3.36 -11.55
C LYS A 41 -19.38 2.55 -11.41
N PRO A 42 -18.94 1.84 -12.46
CA PRO A 42 -17.67 1.13 -12.42
C PRO A 42 -16.48 2.08 -12.29
N PRO A 43 -15.36 1.64 -11.68
CA PRO A 43 -14.14 2.43 -11.62
C PRO A 43 -13.56 2.65 -13.02
N GLY A 44 -13.33 3.92 -13.43
CA GLY A 44 -12.80 4.25 -14.77
C GLY A 44 -11.28 4.17 -14.90
N TRP A 45 -10.56 3.87 -13.82
CA TRP A 45 -9.08 3.93 -13.77
C TRP A 45 -8.39 2.56 -13.59
N LEU A 46 -9.17 1.53 -13.28
CA LEU A 46 -8.69 0.15 -13.12
C LEU A 46 -9.80 -0.79 -13.59
N ALA A 47 -9.45 -1.76 -14.43
CA ALA A 47 -10.39 -2.76 -14.92
C ALA A 47 -10.97 -3.57 -13.76
N PHE A 48 -12.29 -3.76 -13.77
CA PHE A 48 -13.01 -4.53 -12.78
C PHE A 48 -13.87 -5.61 -13.44
N GLN A 49 -13.71 -6.86 -13.02
CA GLN A 49 -14.39 -8.02 -13.60
C GLN A 49 -15.69 -8.40 -12.88
N GLY A 50 -15.92 -7.85 -11.68
CA GLY A 50 -17.16 -8.03 -10.92
C GLY A 50 -18.26 -7.08 -11.37
N SER A 51 -19.39 -7.10 -10.69
CA SER A 51 -20.49 -6.14 -10.91
C SER A 51 -20.42 -4.97 -9.93
N VAL A 52 -20.93 -3.81 -10.37
CA VAL A 52 -21.02 -2.60 -9.54
C VAL A 52 -22.49 -2.18 -9.44
N ARG A 53 -22.93 -1.78 -8.25
CA ARG A 53 -24.31 -1.35 -7.99
C ARG A 53 -24.37 -0.17 -7.04
N SER A 54 -25.48 0.58 -7.10
CA SER A 54 -25.79 1.65 -6.15
C SER A 54 -26.29 1.07 -4.82
N PHE A 55 -26.07 1.81 -3.72
CA PHE A 55 -26.65 1.49 -2.41
C PHE A 55 -28.17 1.40 -2.41
N ASP A 56 -28.87 2.00 -3.37
CA ASP A 56 -30.34 1.93 -3.49
C ASP A 56 -30.87 0.51 -3.69
N SER A 57 -30.03 -0.39 -4.22
CA SER A 57 -30.37 -1.80 -4.45
C SER A 57 -29.79 -2.75 -3.41
N LEU A 58 -29.22 -2.23 -2.32
CA LEU A 58 -28.51 -3.04 -1.31
C LEU A 58 -29.38 -4.06 -0.58
N ASP A 59 -30.64 -3.69 -0.31
CA ASP A 59 -31.56 -4.49 0.49
C ASP A 59 -32.24 -5.62 -0.32
N ASN A 60 -32.01 -5.69 -1.64
CA ASN A 60 -32.69 -6.60 -2.56
C ASN A 60 -32.08 -8.01 -2.64
N GLU A 61 -30.90 -8.21 -2.05
CA GLU A 61 -30.15 -9.45 -2.20
C GLU A 61 -29.52 -9.93 -0.90
N GLU A 62 -29.29 -11.24 -0.83
CA GLU A 62 -28.52 -11.86 0.24
C GLU A 62 -27.14 -12.31 -0.25
N PHE A 63 -26.15 -12.21 0.63
CA PHE A 63 -24.76 -12.53 0.35
C PHE A 63 -24.20 -13.54 1.36
N ASP A 64 -23.20 -14.31 0.94
CA ASP A 64 -22.48 -15.18 1.86
C ASP A 64 -21.53 -14.33 2.72
N VAL A 65 -20.85 -13.35 2.09
CA VAL A 65 -19.81 -12.52 2.73
C VAL A 65 -20.00 -11.06 2.40
N GLY A 66 -19.99 -10.21 3.44
CA GLY A 66 -19.92 -8.75 3.32
C GLY A 66 -18.57 -8.21 3.77
N LEU A 67 -18.00 -7.29 3.00
CA LEU A 67 -16.74 -6.60 3.26
C LEU A 67 -16.93 -5.08 3.35
N CYS A 68 -16.30 -4.45 4.34
CA CYS A 68 -16.25 -3.00 4.49
C CYS A 68 -14.91 -2.57 5.10
N SER A 69 -14.43 -1.36 4.80
CA SER A 69 -13.22 -0.77 5.42
C SER A 69 -13.39 0.67 5.89
N GLU A 70 -14.58 1.23 5.71
CA GLU A 70 -14.85 2.64 6.03
C GLU A 70 -15.99 2.80 7.02
N TYR A 71 -15.72 3.57 8.08
CA TYR A 71 -16.69 3.80 9.15
C TYR A 71 -17.85 4.73 8.73
N SER A 72 -17.68 5.55 7.69
CA SER A 72 -18.72 6.45 7.18
C SER A 72 -19.91 5.74 6.54
N ILE A 73 -19.75 4.49 6.12
CA ILE A 73 -20.79 3.67 5.49
C ILE A 73 -21.21 2.49 6.37
N LEU A 74 -20.91 2.52 7.66
CA LEU A 74 -21.36 1.49 8.60
C LEU A 74 -22.87 1.35 8.68
N PRO A 75 -23.71 2.41 8.61
CA PRO A 75 -25.14 2.25 8.57
C PRO A 75 -25.64 1.37 7.42
N GLN A 76 -25.05 1.51 6.23
CA GLN A 76 -25.34 0.65 5.07
C GLN A 76 -24.83 -0.78 5.32
N PHE A 77 -23.61 -0.91 5.88
CA PHE A 77 -23.03 -2.20 6.17
C PHE A 77 -23.77 -2.97 7.26
N ASP A 78 -24.32 -2.28 8.27
CA ASP A 78 -25.16 -2.90 9.30
C ASP A 78 -26.45 -3.48 8.72
N ARG A 79 -27.09 -2.80 7.75
CA ARG A 79 -28.33 -3.27 7.07
C ARG A 79 -28.08 -4.37 6.05
N LEU A 80 -26.86 -4.51 5.54
CA LEU A 80 -26.50 -5.52 4.55
C LEU A 80 -26.94 -6.91 5.02
N ARG A 81 -27.64 -7.66 4.17
CA ARG A 81 -27.97 -9.07 4.41
C ARG A 81 -26.81 -9.96 3.97
N ALA A 82 -25.95 -10.34 4.91
CA ALA A 82 -24.84 -11.25 4.66
C ALA A 82 -24.68 -12.21 5.85
N ARG A 83 -24.37 -13.48 5.54
CA ARG A 83 -24.15 -14.52 6.58
C ARG A 83 -22.97 -14.16 7.46
N SER A 84 -21.88 -13.67 6.86
CA SER A 84 -20.68 -13.24 7.57
C SER A 84 -20.30 -11.83 7.14
N LYS A 85 -20.04 -10.96 8.11
CA LYS A 85 -19.63 -9.57 7.87
C LYS A 85 -18.22 -9.34 8.36
N PHE A 86 -17.35 -8.85 7.48
CA PHE A 86 -15.95 -8.58 7.77
C PHE A 86 -15.63 -7.09 7.66
N PHE A 87 -15.13 -6.52 8.75
CA PHE A 87 -14.54 -5.19 8.68
C PHE A 87 -13.03 -5.29 8.46
N TYR A 88 -12.56 -4.77 7.33
CA TYR A 88 -11.18 -4.89 6.88
C TYR A 88 -10.38 -3.62 7.16
N PHE A 89 -9.54 -3.66 8.17
CA PHE A 89 -8.66 -2.54 8.53
C PHE A 89 -7.51 -2.41 7.53
N VAL A 90 -7.58 -1.39 6.69
CA VAL A 90 -6.55 -1.06 5.68
C VAL A 90 -5.64 0.08 6.12
N LEU A 91 -6.00 0.78 7.18
CA LEU A 91 -5.25 1.89 7.77
C LEU A 91 -5.48 1.92 9.30
N GLU A 92 -4.48 2.36 10.05
CA GLU A 92 -4.64 2.68 11.47
C GLU A 92 -5.48 3.96 11.65
N GLY A 93 -6.50 3.91 12.49
CA GLY A 93 -7.33 5.07 12.75
C GLY A 93 -8.21 4.94 13.99
N HIS A 94 -7.95 5.75 15.01
CA HIS A 94 -8.66 5.68 16.29
C HIS A 94 -10.18 5.85 16.17
N LYS A 95 -10.67 6.73 15.28
CA LYS A 95 -12.11 6.90 15.03
C LYS A 95 -12.73 5.62 14.46
N MET A 96 -12.07 5.03 13.47
CA MET A 96 -12.50 3.79 12.83
C MET A 96 -12.46 2.61 13.81
N GLU A 97 -11.37 2.49 14.58
CA GLU A 97 -11.19 1.45 15.58
C GLU A 97 -12.31 1.49 16.64
N LYS A 98 -12.69 2.69 17.11
CA LYS A 98 -13.80 2.89 18.05
C LYS A 98 -15.17 2.64 17.43
N ALA A 99 -15.38 3.07 16.19
CA ALA A 99 -16.67 2.95 15.51
C ALA A 99 -17.12 1.50 15.31
N VAL A 100 -16.18 0.56 15.20
CA VAL A 100 -16.47 -0.86 14.99
C VAL A 100 -16.32 -1.71 16.25
N ALA A 101 -15.77 -1.16 17.33
CA ALA A 101 -15.65 -1.85 18.60
C ALA A 101 -17.06 -2.20 19.12
N GLY A 102 -17.26 -3.45 19.55
CA GLY A 102 -18.54 -3.95 20.03
C GLY A 102 -19.55 -4.37 18.96
N ARG A 103 -19.21 -4.23 17.65
CA ARG A 103 -20.05 -4.78 16.58
C ARG A 103 -19.77 -6.27 16.36
N ASN A 104 -20.80 -7.00 15.99
CA ASN A 104 -20.67 -8.43 15.69
C ASN A 104 -20.14 -8.64 14.26
N TYR A 105 -18.87 -8.27 14.05
CA TYR A 105 -18.14 -8.48 12.80
C TYR A 105 -16.93 -9.37 13.03
N TYR A 106 -16.51 -10.05 11.98
CA TYR A 106 -15.16 -10.56 11.87
C TYR A 106 -14.21 -9.41 11.47
N PHE A 107 -12.98 -9.43 11.98
CA PHE A 107 -12.03 -8.36 11.72
C PHE A 107 -10.83 -8.85 10.92
N LEU A 108 -10.54 -8.15 9.82
CA LEU A 108 -9.38 -8.38 8.98
C LEU A 108 -8.39 -7.23 9.12
N GLY A 109 -7.11 -7.52 9.10
CA GLY A 109 -6.05 -6.51 9.05
C GLY A 109 -5.13 -6.72 7.85
N ASN A 110 -4.84 -5.66 7.12
CA ASN A 110 -3.97 -5.74 5.95
C ASN A 110 -2.48 -5.82 6.28
N SER A 111 -2.12 -5.92 7.55
CA SER A 111 -0.76 -6.12 8.02
C SER A 111 -0.71 -6.65 9.44
N GLU A 112 0.39 -7.31 9.78
CA GLU A 112 0.71 -7.74 11.15
C GLU A 112 0.68 -6.56 12.14
N GLY A 113 1.16 -5.38 11.71
CA GLY A 113 1.17 -4.18 12.53
C GLY A 113 -0.23 -3.74 12.97
N ILE A 114 -1.21 -3.80 12.06
CA ILE A 114 -2.61 -3.51 12.37
C ILE A 114 -3.19 -4.54 13.32
N CYS A 115 -3.02 -5.84 13.05
CA CYS A 115 -3.56 -6.90 13.89
C CYS A 115 -3.05 -6.77 15.33
N ARG A 116 -1.73 -6.65 15.53
CA ARG A 116 -1.14 -6.45 16.87
C ARG A 116 -1.63 -5.18 17.57
N ARG A 117 -1.84 -4.10 16.81
CA ARG A 117 -2.37 -2.85 17.36
C ARG A 117 -3.80 -3.03 17.88
N LEU A 118 -4.67 -3.64 17.09
CA LEU A 118 -6.07 -3.87 17.43
C LEU A 118 -6.20 -4.77 18.66
N GLU A 119 -5.46 -5.86 18.70
CA GLU A 119 -5.43 -6.78 19.82
C GLU A 119 -4.94 -6.08 21.11
N ARG A 120 -3.82 -5.36 21.05
CA ARG A 120 -3.24 -4.68 22.20
C ARG A 120 -4.11 -3.56 22.75
N LYS A 121 -4.70 -2.72 21.86
CA LYS A 121 -5.43 -1.50 22.26
C LYS A 121 -6.91 -1.72 22.49
N HIS A 122 -7.53 -2.58 21.74
CA HIS A 122 -8.98 -2.75 21.70
C HIS A 122 -9.44 -4.16 22.03
N LYS A 123 -8.50 -5.10 22.27
CA LYS A 123 -8.78 -6.54 22.50
C LYS A 123 -9.55 -7.17 21.34
N ILE A 124 -9.42 -6.61 20.15
CA ILE A 124 -10.05 -7.12 18.94
C ILE A 124 -9.14 -8.20 18.33
N ARG A 125 -9.64 -9.43 18.27
CA ARG A 125 -9.01 -10.51 17.52
C ARG A 125 -9.13 -10.21 16.03
N CYS A 126 -8.00 -10.05 15.36
CA CYS A 126 -7.94 -9.66 13.96
C CYS A 126 -7.24 -10.73 13.12
N LEU A 127 -7.91 -11.23 12.08
CA LEU A 127 -7.32 -12.17 11.14
C LEU A 127 -6.45 -11.43 10.14
N LYS A 128 -5.23 -11.89 9.94
CA LYS A 128 -4.31 -11.27 9.00
C LYS A 128 -4.66 -11.63 7.55
N ALA A 129 -4.89 -10.59 6.74
CA ALA A 129 -5.11 -10.64 5.31
C ALA A 129 -4.20 -9.61 4.63
N ALA A 130 -2.89 -9.85 4.72
CA ALA A 130 -1.84 -8.96 4.22
C ALA A 130 -1.51 -9.27 2.75
N GLY A 131 -1.05 -8.25 2.03
CA GLY A 131 -0.61 -8.41 0.66
C GLY A 131 -1.22 -7.39 -0.28
N GLY A 132 -0.93 -7.56 -1.54
CA GLY A 132 -1.49 -6.73 -2.59
C GLY A 132 -0.46 -6.18 -3.57
N ILE A 133 0.31 -7.06 -4.23
CA ILE A 133 1.17 -6.72 -5.37
C ILE A 133 0.60 -7.37 -6.63
N ASN A 134 0.58 -6.59 -7.71
CA ASN A 134 0.36 -7.12 -9.05
C ASN A 134 1.71 -7.29 -9.75
N PRO A 135 2.20 -8.54 -9.96
CA PRO A 135 3.49 -8.81 -10.58
C PRO A 135 3.51 -8.50 -12.08
N GLU A 136 2.36 -8.40 -12.75
CA GLU A 136 2.28 -7.98 -14.16
C GLU A 136 2.60 -6.50 -14.33
N ILE A 137 2.33 -5.67 -13.29
CA ILE A 137 2.59 -4.23 -13.29
C ILE A 137 3.93 -3.91 -12.64
N PHE A 138 4.23 -4.56 -11.49
CA PHE A 138 5.44 -4.29 -10.72
C PHE A 138 6.40 -5.48 -10.81
N HIS A 139 7.36 -5.36 -11.68
CA HIS A 139 8.41 -6.33 -11.93
C HIS A 139 9.73 -5.62 -12.28
N PRO A 140 10.88 -6.28 -12.14
CA PRO A 140 12.15 -5.73 -12.61
C PRO A 140 12.10 -5.47 -14.11
N VAL A 141 12.62 -4.32 -14.55
CA VAL A 141 12.76 -3.99 -15.98
C VAL A 141 14.18 -4.26 -16.41
N GLU A 142 14.36 -5.00 -17.50
CA GLU A 142 15.64 -5.57 -17.95
C GLU A 142 16.70 -4.53 -18.32
N SER A 143 16.32 -3.34 -18.80
CA SER A 143 17.29 -2.33 -19.23
C SER A 143 17.27 -1.07 -18.37
N ARG A 144 18.37 -0.83 -17.66
CA ARG A 144 18.68 0.48 -17.12
C ARG A 144 19.73 1.14 -18.02
N PRO A 145 19.51 2.36 -18.52
CA PRO A 145 20.56 3.06 -19.24
C PRO A 145 21.76 3.29 -18.29
N PRO A 146 22.99 3.14 -18.78
CA PRO A 146 24.20 3.49 -18.03
C PRO A 146 24.10 4.95 -17.53
N ARG A 147 24.43 5.17 -16.27
CA ARG A 147 24.41 6.51 -15.69
C ARG A 147 25.47 6.67 -14.61
N ASP A 148 25.94 7.90 -14.46
CA ASP A 148 26.91 8.29 -13.45
C ASP A 148 26.30 8.67 -12.11
N THR A 149 24.96 8.72 -12.01
CA THR A 149 24.23 9.18 -10.84
C THR A 149 23.59 8.04 -10.08
N LEU A 150 23.48 8.19 -8.76
CA LEU A 150 22.72 7.31 -7.89
C LEU A 150 21.37 7.95 -7.57
N ASN A 151 20.29 7.30 -7.92
CA ASN A 151 18.94 7.81 -7.76
C ASN A 151 18.30 7.29 -6.46
N ILE A 152 17.94 8.20 -5.57
CA ILE A 152 17.20 7.92 -4.36
C ILE A 152 15.72 8.26 -4.62
N LEU A 153 14.87 7.25 -4.72
CA LEU A 153 13.44 7.40 -5.00
C LEU A 153 12.64 7.46 -3.70
N CYS A 154 11.71 8.41 -3.61
CA CYS A 154 10.78 8.54 -2.49
C CYS A 154 9.37 8.87 -3.00
N TYR A 155 8.33 8.46 -2.25
CA TYR A 155 6.97 8.91 -2.49
C TYR A 155 6.80 10.37 -2.08
N GLY A 156 6.47 11.25 -3.00
CA GLY A 156 6.58 12.72 -2.85
C GLY A 156 5.42 13.43 -2.14
N ARG A 157 4.44 12.73 -1.57
CA ARG A 157 3.24 13.31 -0.92
C ARG A 157 3.54 14.08 0.37
N ILE A 158 4.24 15.19 0.25
CA ILE A 158 4.81 15.95 1.36
C ILE A 158 3.76 16.57 2.30
N TYR A 159 2.57 16.89 1.80
CA TYR A 159 1.47 17.45 2.59
C TYR A 159 0.79 16.44 3.53
N LYS A 160 1.04 15.15 3.35
CA LYS A 160 0.57 14.11 4.29
C LYS A 160 1.68 13.79 5.30
N ARG A 161 1.68 14.48 6.44
CA ARG A 161 2.70 14.34 7.50
C ARG A 161 3.04 12.88 7.85
N ARG A 162 2.03 11.98 7.84
CA ARG A 162 2.21 10.57 8.12
C ARG A 162 3.14 9.83 7.14
N LYS A 163 3.39 10.40 5.94
CA LYS A 163 4.31 9.85 4.95
C LYS A 163 5.79 10.13 5.26
N GLY A 164 6.08 11.07 6.15
CA GLY A 164 7.42 11.31 6.65
C GLY A 164 8.43 11.87 5.64
N ILE A 165 7.99 12.26 4.44
CA ILE A 165 8.87 12.61 3.30
C ILE A 165 9.90 13.69 3.64
N ARG A 166 9.54 14.66 4.50
CA ARG A 166 10.48 15.71 4.94
C ARG A 166 11.72 15.14 5.59
N TYR A 167 11.62 14.01 6.29
CA TYR A 167 12.78 13.35 6.93
C TYR A 167 13.69 12.69 5.90
N ALA A 168 13.12 12.09 4.84
CA ALA A 168 13.90 11.53 3.73
C ALA A 168 14.61 12.63 2.95
N ILE A 169 13.92 13.72 2.58
CA ILE A 169 14.52 14.86 1.89
C ILE A 169 15.71 15.40 2.69
N CYS A 170 15.54 15.66 3.99
CA CYS A 170 16.61 16.12 4.86
C CYS A 170 17.80 15.14 4.94
N ALA A 171 17.53 13.84 4.95
CA ALA A 171 18.57 12.82 4.99
C ALA A 171 19.38 12.78 3.67
N VAL A 172 18.69 12.83 2.52
CA VAL A 172 19.32 12.78 1.19
C VAL A 172 20.07 14.08 0.90
N GLU A 173 19.52 15.24 1.26
CA GLU A 173 20.21 16.54 1.09
C GLU A 173 21.53 16.60 1.86
N ARG A 174 21.60 15.99 3.06
CA ARG A 174 22.85 15.88 3.81
C ARG A 174 23.86 14.95 3.13
N LEU A 175 23.39 13.88 2.47
CA LEU A 175 24.24 12.97 1.71
C LEU A 175 24.71 13.59 0.39
N TYR A 176 23.91 14.45 -0.23
CA TYR A 176 24.31 15.15 -1.45
C TYR A 176 25.58 15.99 -1.29
N ARG A 177 25.86 16.52 -0.09
CA ARG A 177 27.10 17.22 0.21
C ARG A 177 28.33 16.30 0.19
N GLU A 178 28.15 15.04 0.54
CA GLU A 178 29.21 14.02 0.54
C GLU A 178 29.30 13.31 -0.82
N PHE A 179 28.16 13.15 -1.50
CA PHE A 179 28.03 12.45 -2.78
C PHE A 179 27.32 13.33 -3.81
N PRO A 180 28.03 14.24 -4.52
CA PRO A 180 27.40 15.18 -5.45
C PRO A 180 26.71 14.54 -6.66
N LYS A 181 26.98 13.26 -6.94
CA LYS A 181 26.32 12.48 -7.99
C LYS A 181 24.98 11.86 -7.53
N LEU A 182 24.51 12.12 -6.31
CA LEU A 182 23.18 11.71 -5.88
C LEU A 182 22.08 12.54 -6.57
N ARG A 183 21.00 11.89 -6.94
CA ARG A 183 19.74 12.51 -7.36
C ARG A 183 18.60 12.11 -6.47
N LEU A 184 17.79 13.06 -6.07
CA LEU A 184 16.52 12.82 -5.42
C LEU A 184 15.42 12.74 -6.49
N VAL A 185 14.73 11.62 -6.55
CA VAL A 185 13.59 11.43 -7.44
C VAL A 185 12.33 11.27 -6.59
N LEU A 186 11.33 12.06 -6.89
CA LEU A 186 10.06 12.06 -6.17
C LEU A 186 8.91 11.75 -7.12
N PHE A 187 7.88 11.12 -6.63
CA PHE A 187 6.66 10.89 -7.40
C PHE A 187 5.42 10.99 -6.51
N ASP A 188 4.32 11.46 -7.09
CA ASP A 188 3.00 11.44 -6.46
C ASP A 188 1.93 11.29 -7.54
N THR A 189 0.72 10.91 -7.12
CA THR A 189 -0.47 10.88 -7.94
C THR A 189 -1.55 11.69 -7.24
N ARG A 190 -2.18 12.63 -7.92
CA ARG A 190 -3.33 13.34 -7.41
C ARG A 190 -4.49 12.36 -7.24
N ILE A 191 -5.16 12.40 -6.10
CA ILE A 191 -6.15 11.38 -5.73
C ILE A 191 -7.47 12.06 -5.38
N GLY A 192 -8.52 11.64 -6.06
CA GLY A 192 -9.88 12.11 -5.82
C GLY A 192 -9.96 13.64 -5.89
N ARG A 193 -10.51 14.27 -4.84
CA ARG A 193 -10.63 15.74 -4.76
C ARG A 193 -9.35 16.46 -4.33
N ASP A 194 -8.28 15.73 -3.96
CA ASP A 194 -7.01 16.32 -3.53
C ASP A 194 -6.07 16.51 -4.74
N LEU A 195 -6.32 17.57 -5.48
CA LEU A 195 -5.60 17.94 -6.71
C LEU A 195 -4.35 18.81 -6.45
N ARG A 196 -3.91 18.91 -5.20
CA ARG A 196 -2.73 19.73 -4.84
C ARG A 196 -1.48 19.24 -5.53
N ASP A 197 -0.70 20.18 -6.05
CA ASP A 197 0.66 19.92 -6.51
C ASP A 197 1.61 19.96 -5.29
N PRO A 198 2.32 18.87 -4.98
CA PRO A 198 3.25 18.85 -3.85
C PRO A 198 4.57 19.57 -4.13
N ARG A 199 4.95 19.81 -5.40
CA ARG A 199 6.24 20.39 -5.78
C ARG A 199 6.57 21.72 -5.11
N PRO A 200 5.65 22.71 -5.02
CA PRO A 200 5.95 23.98 -4.35
C PRO A 200 6.22 23.85 -2.84
N MET A 201 5.81 22.74 -2.24
CA MET A 201 6.01 22.47 -0.81
C MET A 201 7.36 21.80 -0.51
N ILE A 202 8.09 21.36 -1.53
CA ILE A 202 9.38 20.69 -1.39
C ILE A 202 10.44 21.77 -1.21
N LYS A 203 11.02 21.79 -0.02
CA LYS A 203 12.09 22.72 0.34
C LYS A 203 13.40 21.95 0.44
N THR A 204 14.27 22.07 -0.54
CA THR A 204 15.61 21.48 -0.57
C THR A 204 16.53 22.33 -1.44
N ARG A 205 17.83 22.29 -1.16
CA ARG A 205 18.88 22.95 -1.96
C ARG A 205 19.49 22.01 -3.01
N MET A 206 19.20 20.71 -2.91
CA MET A 206 19.66 19.76 -3.91
C MET A 206 18.69 19.72 -5.10
N PRO A 207 19.18 19.50 -6.34
CA PRO A 207 18.31 19.27 -7.47
C PRO A 207 17.49 17.99 -7.28
N PHE A 208 16.22 18.02 -7.71
CA PHE A 208 15.35 16.86 -7.67
C PHE A 208 14.48 16.77 -8.91
N ASP A 209 14.15 15.55 -9.30
CA ASP A 209 13.17 15.26 -10.33
C ASP A 209 11.81 14.90 -9.66
N PHE A 210 10.69 15.30 -10.28
CA PHE A 210 9.38 15.00 -9.75
C PHE A 210 8.44 14.48 -10.84
N HIS A 211 7.97 13.25 -10.67
CA HIS A 211 6.98 12.62 -11.53
C HIS A 211 5.59 12.72 -10.90
N LEU A 212 4.74 13.60 -11.43
CA LEU A 212 3.36 13.77 -10.98
C LEU A 212 2.41 13.08 -11.96
N ASP A 213 1.45 12.31 -11.42
CA ASP A 213 0.41 11.62 -12.19
C ASP A 213 0.95 10.66 -13.26
N LEU A 214 2.06 10.01 -12.98
CA LEU A 214 2.59 9.00 -13.89
C LEU A 214 1.59 7.86 -14.07
N ALA A 215 1.36 7.45 -15.31
CA ALA A 215 0.48 6.34 -15.63
C ALA A 215 0.97 5.03 -14.97
N GLN A 216 0.03 4.15 -14.62
CA GLN A 216 0.32 2.97 -13.81
C GLN A 216 1.29 1.98 -14.50
N ASP A 217 1.18 1.83 -15.80
CA ASP A 217 2.07 1.03 -16.65
C ASP A 217 3.51 1.55 -16.68
N ARG A 218 3.71 2.84 -16.37
CA ARG A 218 5.04 3.48 -16.29
C ARG A 218 5.68 3.36 -14.90
N MET A 219 4.96 2.84 -13.90
CA MET A 219 5.46 2.77 -12.52
C MET A 219 6.63 1.79 -12.38
N ALA A 220 6.60 0.62 -13.02
CA ALA A 220 7.72 -0.31 -12.99
C ALA A 220 8.99 0.33 -13.57
N TRP A 221 8.86 1.08 -14.68
CA TRP A 221 9.96 1.85 -15.24
C TRP A 221 10.50 2.87 -14.23
N LEU A 222 9.65 3.65 -13.56
CA LEU A 222 10.09 4.63 -12.56
C LEU A 222 10.84 3.96 -11.41
N PHE A 223 10.30 2.89 -10.85
CA PHE A 223 10.98 2.15 -9.78
C PHE A 223 12.32 1.58 -10.26
N SER A 224 12.38 1.02 -11.46
CA SER A 224 13.62 0.47 -12.01
C SER A 224 14.73 1.52 -12.19
N GLN A 225 14.38 2.81 -12.26
CA GLN A 225 15.36 3.90 -12.30
C GLN A 225 15.96 4.21 -10.91
N ALA A 226 15.48 3.63 -9.84
CA ALA A 226 15.99 3.87 -8.50
C ALA A 226 17.14 2.93 -8.12
N ASP A 227 18.15 3.43 -7.43
CA ASP A 227 19.20 2.63 -6.80
C ASP A 227 18.83 2.30 -5.34
N VAL A 228 18.03 3.16 -4.71
CA VAL A 228 17.48 2.98 -3.38
C VAL A 228 16.09 3.60 -3.31
N PHE A 229 15.12 2.86 -2.79
CA PHE A 229 13.82 3.42 -2.41
C PHE A 229 13.79 3.73 -0.91
N VAL A 230 13.32 4.94 -0.55
CA VAL A 230 13.22 5.36 0.85
C VAL A 230 11.79 5.62 1.25
N SER A 231 11.30 4.88 2.26
CA SER A 231 9.95 4.97 2.79
C SER A 231 9.96 5.32 4.29
N PRO A 232 9.96 6.61 4.64
CA PRO A 232 10.01 7.08 6.03
C PRO A 232 8.62 7.16 6.67
N GLU A 233 7.69 6.26 6.32
CA GLU A 233 6.30 6.34 6.78
C GLU A 233 6.19 6.28 8.30
N LEU A 234 5.43 7.22 8.89
CA LEU A 234 5.17 7.27 10.33
C LEU A 234 3.95 6.43 10.70
N ARG A 235 2.99 6.33 9.79
CA ARG A 235 1.75 5.58 9.99
C ARG A 235 1.18 5.08 8.67
N ALA A 236 1.24 3.78 8.49
CA ALA A 236 0.67 3.06 7.35
C ALA A 236 0.09 1.72 7.82
N GLY A 237 -0.96 1.26 7.16
CA GLY A 237 -1.44 -0.10 7.31
C GLY A 237 -0.51 -1.06 6.57
N TRP A 238 -0.51 -0.98 5.25
CA TRP A 238 0.40 -1.65 4.33
C TRP A 238 1.09 -0.60 3.46
N SER A 239 2.41 -0.66 3.35
CA SER A 239 3.17 0.28 2.53
C SER A 239 3.24 -0.20 1.09
N ASN A 240 2.26 0.19 0.27
CA ASN A 240 2.21 -0.19 -1.15
C ASN A 240 3.51 0.18 -1.87
N THR A 241 3.98 1.42 -1.72
CA THR A 241 5.15 1.90 -2.45
C THR A 241 6.45 1.17 -2.07
N SER A 242 6.60 0.73 -0.81
CA SER A 242 7.74 -0.12 -0.40
C SER A 242 7.63 -1.53 -1.00
N ALA A 243 6.43 -2.08 -1.04
CA ALA A 243 6.17 -3.38 -1.65
C ALA A 243 6.38 -3.34 -3.17
N GLU A 244 5.90 -2.28 -3.83
CA GLU A 244 6.08 -2.01 -5.27
C GLU A 244 7.57 -1.85 -5.62
N ALA A 245 8.34 -1.12 -4.80
CA ALA A 245 9.78 -0.99 -4.97
C ALA A 245 10.50 -2.34 -4.89
N MET A 246 10.18 -3.17 -3.89
CA MET A 246 10.74 -4.51 -3.77
C MET A 246 10.34 -5.40 -4.95
N ALA A 247 9.10 -5.31 -5.43
CA ALA A 247 8.62 -6.05 -6.59
C ALA A 247 9.34 -5.66 -7.89
N CYS A 248 9.85 -4.44 -7.96
CA CYS A 248 10.68 -3.96 -9.05
C CYS A 248 12.19 -4.20 -8.83
N GLY A 249 12.57 -5.00 -7.83
CA GLY A 249 13.97 -5.31 -7.56
C GLY A 249 14.78 -4.12 -7.01
N VAL A 250 14.15 -3.20 -6.28
CA VAL A 250 14.82 -2.03 -5.71
C VAL A 250 15.05 -2.23 -4.20
N PRO A 251 16.28 -2.04 -3.69
CA PRO A 251 16.56 -2.15 -2.27
C PRO A 251 15.88 -1.03 -1.49
N VAL A 252 15.29 -1.36 -0.34
CA VAL A 252 14.43 -0.46 0.43
C VAL A 252 15.06 -0.07 1.76
N VAL A 253 15.03 1.23 2.05
CA VAL A 253 15.25 1.79 3.40
C VAL A 253 13.91 2.27 3.93
N CYS A 254 13.41 1.67 5.02
CA CYS A 254 12.07 1.99 5.53
C CYS A 254 11.98 2.02 7.06
N THR A 255 10.88 2.56 7.57
CA THR A 255 10.43 2.33 8.95
C THR A 255 9.62 1.03 9.03
N PRO A 256 9.33 0.50 10.22
CA PRO A 256 8.49 -0.69 10.37
C PRO A 256 6.99 -0.42 10.13
N SER A 257 6.61 0.81 9.81
CA SER A 257 5.21 1.20 9.59
C SER A 257 4.69 0.70 8.24
N GLY A 258 3.80 -0.28 8.28
CA GLY A 258 3.23 -0.92 7.09
C GLY A 258 4.17 -1.86 6.33
N THR A 259 5.34 -2.18 6.89
CA THR A 259 6.37 -2.98 6.23
C THR A 259 6.76 -4.26 6.99
N ARG A 260 6.22 -4.46 8.21
CA ARG A 260 6.61 -5.56 9.12
C ARG A 260 6.45 -6.97 8.54
N ASP A 261 5.56 -7.13 7.56
CA ASP A 261 5.28 -8.43 6.95
C ASP A 261 6.35 -8.85 5.93
N PHE A 262 7.10 -7.89 5.37
CA PHE A 262 8.02 -8.16 4.26
C PHE A 262 9.40 -7.51 4.39
N ALA A 263 9.56 -6.47 5.20
CA ALA A 263 10.84 -5.79 5.40
C ALA A 263 11.51 -6.25 6.70
N PHE A 264 12.51 -7.09 6.58
CA PHE A 264 13.32 -7.61 7.69
C PHE A 264 14.73 -7.01 7.62
N HIS A 265 15.16 -6.38 8.72
CA HIS A 265 16.41 -5.64 8.76
C HIS A 265 17.62 -6.52 8.41
N ASN A 266 18.47 -6.04 7.48
CA ASN A 266 19.65 -6.72 6.91
C ASN A 266 19.35 -8.04 6.18
N GLN A 267 18.07 -8.41 6.01
CA GLN A 267 17.66 -9.61 5.27
C GLN A 267 16.99 -9.23 3.94
N THR A 268 15.90 -8.43 3.99
CA THR A 268 15.13 -8.01 2.80
C THR A 268 15.09 -6.50 2.62
N ALA A 269 15.51 -5.73 3.62
CA ALA A 269 15.54 -4.26 3.62
C ALA A 269 16.49 -3.73 4.70
N LEU A 270 16.78 -2.43 4.68
CA LEU A 270 17.33 -1.72 5.82
C LEU A 270 16.22 -1.00 6.59
N VAL A 271 15.84 -1.54 7.73
CA VAL A 271 14.78 -0.97 8.57
C VAL A 271 15.38 -0.04 9.62
N VAL A 272 14.83 1.17 9.74
CA VAL A 272 15.14 2.13 10.81
C VAL A 272 13.99 2.17 11.80
N PRO A 273 14.25 2.20 13.12
CA PRO A 273 13.17 2.17 14.12
C PRO A 273 12.27 3.41 14.08
N LEU A 274 12.83 4.56 13.69
CA LEU A 274 12.15 5.85 13.61
C LEU A 274 12.56 6.59 12.33
N ALA A 275 11.64 7.38 11.77
CA ALA A 275 11.89 8.26 10.62
C ALA A 275 12.70 9.50 11.02
N ILE A 276 13.89 9.32 11.56
CA ILE A 276 14.81 10.39 11.93
C ILE A 276 15.84 10.58 10.80
N PRO A 277 16.12 11.81 10.33
CA PRO A 277 17.04 12.05 9.22
C PRO A 277 18.43 11.41 9.42
N PHE A 278 18.95 11.39 10.65
CA PHE A 278 20.23 10.76 10.97
C PHE A 278 20.22 9.25 10.70
N LEU A 279 19.17 8.55 11.16
CA LEU A 279 19.04 7.09 10.97
C LEU A 279 18.84 6.74 9.50
N LEU A 280 17.97 7.48 8.81
CA LEU A 280 17.75 7.31 7.36
C LEU A 280 19.05 7.53 6.59
N ARG A 281 19.75 8.67 6.86
CA ARG A 281 21.04 8.98 6.25
C ARG A 281 22.06 7.86 6.40
N ARG A 282 22.19 7.31 7.62
CA ARG A 282 23.13 6.22 7.91
C ARG A 282 22.85 4.99 7.04
N ARG A 283 21.58 4.61 6.87
CA ARG A 283 21.18 3.43 6.07
C ARG A 283 21.28 3.69 4.57
N ILE A 284 20.88 4.86 4.12
CA ILE A 284 21.06 5.24 2.71
C ILE A 284 22.55 5.27 2.35
N ARG A 285 23.38 5.88 3.19
CA ARG A 285 24.86 5.91 3.02
C ARG A 285 25.47 4.50 2.93
N GLN A 286 25.00 3.58 3.76
CA GLN A 286 25.42 2.17 3.73
C GLN A 286 25.16 1.55 2.35
N LEU A 287 23.98 1.78 1.76
CA LEU A 287 23.65 1.29 0.41
C LEU A 287 24.41 2.03 -0.70
N ILE A 288 24.76 3.29 -0.52
CA ILE A 288 25.58 4.04 -1.49
C ILE A 288 26.98 3.43 -1.58
N LEU A 289 27.58 3.11 -0.45
CA LEU A 289 28.98 2.65 -0.35
C LEU A 289 29.15 1.15 -0.61
N ASP A 290 28.09 0.37 -0.49
CA ASP A 290 28.14 -1.08 -0.63
C ASP A 290 27.19 -1.58 -1.74
N PRO A 291 27.66 -1.67 -3.00
CA PRO A 291 26.88 -2.21 -4.11
C PRO A 291 26.42 -3.65 -3.90
N GLY A 292 27.29 -4.50 -3.31
CA GLY A 292 26.95 -5.90 -3.05
C GLY A 292 25.81 -6.05 -2.04
N LEU A 293 25.77 -5.18 -1.02
CA LEU A 293 24.63 -5.12 -0.10
C LEU A 293 23.34 -4.66 -0.83
N ARG A 294 23.44 -3.68 -1.73
CA ARG A 294 22.29 -3.25 -2.54
C ARG A 294 21.69 -4.41 -3.32
N GLU A 295 22.51 -5.12 -4.07
CA GLU A 295 22.10 -6.26 -4.91
C GLU A 295 21.48 -7.37 -4.08
N ARG A 296 22.14 -7.78 -3.00
CA ARG A 296 21.65 -8.82 -2.08
C ARG A 296 20.29 -8.47 -1.47
N LEU A 297 20.11 -7.22 -1.02
CA LEU A 297 18.83 -6.79 -0.43
C LEU A 297 17.75 -6.61 -1.49
N ALA A 298 18.07 -6.17 -2.70
CA ALA A 298 17.16 -6.08 -3.83
C ALA A 298 16.61 -7.46 -4.18
N GLU A 299 17.47 -8.45 -4.38
CA GLU A 299 17.09 -9.82 -4.69
C GLU A 299 16.28 -10.48 -3.57
N ALA A 300 16.73 -10.35 -2.32
CA ALA A 300 16.03 -10.93 -1.18
C ALA A 300 14.66 -10.25 -0.96
N GLY A 301 14.57 -8.94 -1.13
CA GLY A 301 13.33 -8.17 -1.08
C GLY A 301 12.36 -8.59 -2.19
N TYR A 302 12.84 -8.73 -3.41
CA TYR A 302 12.06 -9.22 -4.54
C TYR A 302 11.48 -10.62 -4.25
N ARG A 303 12.30 -11.58 -3.84
CA ARG A 303 11.83 -12.93 -3.49
C ARG A 303 10.80 -12.92 -2.36
N GLN A 304 11.00 -12.08 -1.36
CA GLN A 304 10.07 -11.99 -0.22
C GLN A 304 8.71 -11.42 -0.63
N ILE A 305 8.68 -10.38 -1.47
CA ILE A 305 7.43 -9.70 -1.81
C ILE A 305 6.54 -10.53 -2.76
N GLN A 306 7.09 -11.47 -3.52
CA GLN A 306 6.32 -12.39 -4.36
C GLN A 306 5.33 -13.25 -3.58
N LYS A 307 5.51 -13.41 -2.27
CA LYS A 307 4.58 -14.10 -1.37
C LYS A 307 3.32 -13.29 -1.04
N PHE A 308 3.20 -12.06 -1.56
CA PHE A 308 2.14 -11.10 -1.22
C PHE A 308 1.40 -10.60 -2.46
N THR A 309 1.17 -11.47 -3.43
CA THR A 309 0.35 -11.12 -4.61
C THR A 309 -1.13 -11.00 -4.27
N TRP A 310 -1.90 -10.34 -5.14
CA TRP A 310 -3.37 -10.31 -5.00
C TRP A 310 -3.97 -11.70 -5.08
N SER A 311 -3.40 -12.57 -5.92
CA SER A 311 -3.80 -13.97 -6.04
C SER A 311 -3.67 -14.71 -4.71
N PHE A 312 -2.49 -14.65 -4.07
CA PHE A 312 -2.28 -15.28 -2.76
C PHE A 312 -3.21 -14.72 -1.67
N LEU A 313 -3.43 -13.39 -1.69
CA LEU A 313 -4.37 -12.76 -0.76
C LEU A 313 -5.81 -13.26 -0.97
N ALA A 314 -6.24 -13.44 -2.21
CA ALA A 314 -7.57 -13.96 -2.52
C ALA A 314 -7.75 -15.40 -2.01
N ASP A 315 -6.75 -16.27 -2.19
CA ASP A 315 -6.78 -17.63 -1.66
C ASP A 315 -6.94 -17.61 -0.12
N ARG A 316 -6.14 -16.77 0.54
CA ARG A 316 -6.21 -16.60 2.00
C ARG A 316 -7.57 -16.07 2.47
N LEU A 317 -8.18 -15.14 1.73
CA LEU A 317 -9.51 -14.62 2.04
C LEU A 317 -10.58 -15.71 1.85
N VAL A 318 -10.49 -16.52 0.80
CA VAL A 318 -11.42 -17.66 0.59
C VAL A 318 -11.37 -18.67 1.74
N GLU A 319 -10.17 -18.99 2.25
CA GLU A 319 -10.01 -19.85 3.43
C GLU A 319 -10.68 -19.23 4.67
N ILE A 320 -10.43 -17.93 4.92
CA ILE A 320 -11.03 -17.21 6.05
C ILE A 320 -12.55 -17.21 5.94
N PHE A 321 -13.09 -16.92 4.76
CA PHE A 321 -14.55 -16.86 4.55
C PHE A 321 -15.21 -18.22 4.76
N LYS A 322 -14.62 -19.30 4.23
CA LYS A 322 -15.14 -20.68 4.45
C LYS A 322 -15.12 -21.10 5.91
N GLY A 323 -14.13 -20.65 6.68
CA GLY A 323 -14.04 -20.96 8.11
C GLY A 323 -14.96 -20.11 9.00
N SER A 324 -15.66 -19.13 8.41
CA SER A 324 -16.53 -18.18 9.13
C SER A 324 -18.00 -18.24 8.69
N THR A 325 -18.32 -19.04 7.70
CA THR A 325 -19.68 -19.39 7.23
C THR A 325 -20.07 -20.75 7.73
#